data_9ee9bab3bafdde4e00866eaad855e9ed
#
_entry.id   9ee9bab3bafdde4e00866eaad855e9ed
#
_cell.length_a   1.000
_cell.length_b   1.000
_cell.length_c   1.000
_cell.angle_alpha   90.00
_cell.angle_beta   90.00
_cell.angle_gamma   90.00
#
_symmetry.space_group_name_H-M   'P 1'
#
loop_
_entity.id
_entity.type
_entity.pdbx_description
1 polymer ?
#
loop_
_entity_poly.entity_id
_entity_poly.type
_entity_poly.pdbx_seq_one_letter_code
_entity_poly.pdbx_strand_id
1 'polypeptide(L)'
;MKHLLSTLRTVLAATLLGVAITSCSKEPQKPNNEKEDKGHEDPTRVEFVIRRGHLHGVRFHGDPESIIAPVQRFKFELDQTTKNWVRKDMDGKILTESSPVVMIEGAHYAMEIVYYNSKGERMNHEFTSAQMLPIHQHFFEVKSYTDTKTQQESTDTASLFTYTYRDTDPEQVPIGDLIDEKNSTKRSVLTDNPLGLKGYFAPGKAYAKYDIRVSLFHVLRGTKNKNNQQGEFYAFNAPGDELKARSTTDFSQKIPVQVITSISSGGEEDTARYYKEIADYYGITPERVKALIDEARDKHDSATYWM
;
A
#
# COMPACT_ATOMS: atom_id res chain seq x y z
N MET A 1 -81.15 10.04 29.65
CA MET A 1 -79.72 10.21 30.03
C MET A 1 -78.94 8.89 30.15
N LYS A 2 -79.53 7.73 30.45
CA LYS A 2 -78.78 6.45 30.58
C LYS A 2 -78.33 5.83 29.26
N HIS A 3 -79.01 6.09 28.14
CA HIS A 3 -78.61 5.53 26.83
C HIS A 3 -77.48 6.31 26.14
N LEU A 4 -77.29 7.60 26.44
CA LEU A 4 -76.23 8.40 25.86
C LEU A 4 -74.85 8.09 26.41
N LEU A 5 -74.77 7.64 27.67
CA LEU A 5 -73.54 7.25 28.32
C LEU A 5 -73.01 5.85 27.91
N SER A 6 -73.93 4.98 27.42
CA SER A 6 -73.56 3.64 26.94
C SER A 6 -72.88 3.72 25.55
N THR A 7 -73.37 4.56 24.67
CA THR A 7 -72.81 4.78 23.30
C THR A 7 -71.44 5.48 23.36
N LEU A 8 -71.26 6.39 24.30
CA LEU A 8 -69.95 7.10 24.44
C LEU A 8 -68.83 6.20 24.95
N ARG A 9 -69.15 5.20 25.82
CA ARG A 9 -68.17 4.20 26.34
C ARG A 9 -67.77 3.20 25.25
N THR A 10 -68.67 2.83 24.33
CA THR A 10 -68.38 1.89 23.25
C THR A 10 -67.54 2.52 22.16
N VAL A 11 -67.73 3.79 21.87
CA VAL A 11 -66.93 4.54 20.88
C VAL A 11 -65.52 4.83 21.41
N LEU A 12 -65.38 5.11 22.71
CA LEU A 12 -64.06 5.33 23.34
C LEU A 12 -63.22 4.06 23.43
N ALA A 13 -63.84 2.88 23.63
CA ALA A 13 -63.15 1.59 23.63
C ALA A 13 -62.71 1.16 22.24
N ALA A 14 -63.48 1.49 21.18
CA ALA A 14 -63.09 1.20 19.80
C ALA A 14 -61.96 2.07 19.29
N THR A 15 -61.86 3.35 19.72
CA THR A 15 -60.78 4.25 19.37
C THR A 15 -59.47 3.93 20.09
N LEU A 16 -59.50 3.36 21.31
CA LEU A 16 -58.31 2.92 22.04
C LEU A 16 -57.74 1.61 21.49
N LEU A 17 -58.52 0.74 20.87
CA LEU A 17 -58.06 -0.48 20.23
C LEU A 17 -57.43 -0.26 18.87
N GLY A 18 -57.75 0.85 18.18
CA GLY A 18 -57.22 1.21 16.86
C GLY A 18 -55.85 1.84 16.85
N VAL A 19 -55.33 2.29 18.01
CA VAL A 19 -54.01 2.97 18.09
C VAL A 19 -52.89 1.96 18.48
N ALA A 20 -53.21 0.74 18.85
CA ALA A 20 -52.21 -0.25 19.31
C ALA A 20 -51.60 -1.14 18.21
N ILE A 21 -51.94 -0.94 16.92
CA ILE A 21 -51.48 -1.82 15.82
C ILE A 21 -50.58 -1.12 14.83
N THR A 22 -50.13 0.09 15.11
CA THR A 22 -49.04 0.75 14.31
C THR A 22 -47.71 0.73 15.09
N SER A 23 -47.43 -0.35 15.82
CA SER A 23 -46.05 -0.70 16.17
C SER A 23 -45.43 -1.20 14.88
N CYS A 24 -44.77 -0.30 14.14
CA CYS A 24 -43.83 -0.68 13.09
C CYS A 24 -42.86 -1.71 13.70
N SER A 25 -43.06 -2.97 13.37
CA SER A 25 -42.00 -3.96 13.45
C SER A 25 -40.99 -3.55 12.37
N LYS A 26 -40.07 -2.65 12.72
CA LYS A 26 -38.80 -2.67 12.02
C LYS A 26 -38.27 -4.07 12.28
N GLU A 27 -38.19 -4.89 11.24
CA GLU A 27 -37.41 -6.11 11.32
C GLU A 27 -36.09 -5.77 11.99
N PRO A 28 -35.64 -6.55 12.97
CA PRO A 28 -34.32 -6.34 13.54
C PRO A 28 -33.35 -6.36 12.38
N GLN A 29 -32.65 -5.24 12.16
CA GLN A 29 -31.56 -5.24 11.18
C GLN A 29 -30.66 -6.40 11.57
N LYS A 30 -30.44 -7.32 10.64
CA LYS A 30 -29.41 -8.34 10.82
C LYS A 30 -28.12 -7.63 11.22
N PRO A 31 -27.41 -8.06 12.26
CA PRO A 31 -26.10 -7.51 12.57
C PRO A 31 -25.27 -7.55 11.27
N ASN A 32 -24.66 -6.44 10.89
CA ASN A 32 -23.74 -6.41 9.77
C ASN A 32 -22.70 -7.51 9.99
N ASN A 33 -22.68 -8.49 9.09
CA ASN A 33 -21.62 -9.47 9.10
C ASN A 33 -20.39 -8.80 8.47
N GLU A 34 -19.57 -8.16 9.27
CA GLU A 34 -18.38 -7.44 8.84
C GLU A 34 -17.38 -8.30 8.06
N LYS A 35 -17.57 -9.63 8.05
CA LYS A 35 -16.81 -10.53 7.17
C LYS A 35 -17.40 -10.64 5.77
N GLU A 36 -18.68 -10.36 5.60
CA GLU A 36 -19.40 -10.42 4.33
C GLU A 36 -19.65 -9.04 3.75
N ASP A 37 -19.86 -8.03 4.61
CA ASP A 37 -20.02 -6.63 4.23
C ASP A 37 -18.89 -5.80 4.84
N LYS A 38 -17.81 -5.66 4.10
CA LYS A 38 -16.61 -4.91 4.50
C LYS A 38 -16.74 -3.41 4.31
N GLY A 39 -17.86 -2.94 3.75
CA GLY A 39 -18.07 -1.53 3.43
C GLY A 39 -17.32 -1.03 2.18
N HIS A 40 -16.66 -1.92 1.46
CA HIS A 40 -16.01 -1.70 0.17
C HIS A 40 -16.07 -2.96 -0.70
N GLU A 41 -15.86 -2.81 -2.01
CA GLU A 41 -15.78 -3.95 -2.93
C GLU A 41 -14.49 -4.76 -2.68
N ASP A 42 -14.51 -6.07 -2.98
CA ASP A 42 -13.30 -6.89 -2.95
C ASP A 42 -12.43 -6.59 -4.17
N PRO A 43 -11.13 -6.33 -4.00
CA PRO A 43 -10.23 -6.12 -5.12
C PRO A 43 -10.02 -7.40 -5.92
N THR A 44 -9.92 -7.27 -7.24
CA THR A 44 -9.61 -8.37 -8.16
C THR A 44 -8.29 -8.16 -8.90
N ARG A 45 -7.75 -6.95 -8.86
CA ARG A 45 -6.43 -6.60 -9.40
C ARG A 45 -5.78 -5.58 -8.48
N VAL A 46 -4.47 -5.74 -8.25
CA VAL A 46 -3.64 -4.80 -7.48
C VAL A 46 -2.38 -4.51 -8.29
N GLU A 47 -2.15 -3.25 -8.61
CA GLU A 47 -0.98 -2.80 -9.37
C GLU A 47 0.03 -2.15 -8.43
N PHE A 48 1.31 -2.42 -8.71
CA PHE A 48 2.45 -1.83 -8.02
C PHE A 48 3.29 -1.05 -9.01
N VAL A 49 3.63 0.17 -8.62
CA VAL A 49 4.58 1.02 -9.34
C VAL A 49 5.70 1.38 -8.39
N ILE A 50 6.93 0.99 -8.73
CA ILE A 50 8.11 1.22 -7.89
C ILE A 50 9.12 2.01 -8.71
N ARG A 51 9.55 3.16 -8.19
CA ARG A 51 10.45 4.10 -8.88
C ARG A 51 11.61 4.47 -7.98
N ARG A 52 12.85 4.38 -8.51
CA ARG A 52 14.03 4.88 -7.81
C ARG A 52 14.05 6.41 -7.78
N GLY A 53 14.64 6.96 -6.73
CA GLY A 53 14.84 8.39 -6.59
C GLY A 53 15.64 8.75 -5.34
N HIS A 54 15.50 9.97 -4.87
CA HIS A 54 16.19 10.49 -3.69
C HIS A 54 15.28 11.48 -2.94
N LEU A 55 15.72 11.87 -1.75
CA LEU A 55 14.94 12.76 -0.89
C LEU A 55 15.47 14.20 -0.96
N HIS A 56 14.56 15.16 -1.05
CA HIS A 56 14.77 16.57 -0.74
C HIS A 56 14.05 16.88 0.59
N GLY A 57 14.77 16.72 1.70
CA GLY A 57 14.15 16.74 3.02
C GLY A 57 13.17 15.57 3.18
N VAL A 58 11.89 15.87 3.35
CA VAL A 58 10.83 14.85 3.48
C VAL A 58 10.15 14.50 2.14
N ARG A 59 10.55 15.13 1.05
CA ARG A 59 9.95 14.96 -0.27
C ARG A 59 10.80 14.02 -1.11
N PHE A 60 10.15 13.08 -1.76
CA PHE A 60 10.81 12.17 -2.70
C PHE A 60 10.81 12.78 -4.09
N HIS A 61 11.96 12.70 -4.78
CA HIS A 61 12.13 13.06 -6.18
C HIS A 61 12.58 11.83 -6.96
N GLY A 62 11.80 11.45 -7.98
CA GLY A 62 12.09 10.27 -8.79
C GLY A 62 13.23 10.54 -9.78
N ASP A 63 14.13 9.58 -9.90
CA ASP A 63 15.17 9.59 -10.93
C ASP A 63 14.54 9.48 -12.33
N PRO A 64 15.16 10.06 -13.36
CA PRO A 64 14.79 9.80 -14.75
C PRO A 64 14.85 8.31 -15.07
N GLU A 65 13.81 7.81 -15.77
CA GLU A 65 13.76 6.39 -16.14
C GLU A 65 14.90 6.02 -17.09
N SER A 66 15.58 4.93 -16.76
CA SER A 66 16.67 4.37 -17.56
C SER A 66 16.80 2.87 -17.30
N ILE A 67 17.67 2.17 -18.08
CA ILE A 67 17.91 0.74 -17.87
C ILE A 67 18.38 0.41 -16.45
N ILE A 68 19.15 1.31 -15.79
CA ILE A 68 19.65 1.13 -14.43
C ILE A 68 18.75 1.74 -13.35
N ALA A 69 17.70 2.45 -13.75
CA ALA A 69 16.67 3.02 -12.90
C ALA A 69 15.28 2.85 -13.55
N PRO A 70 14.88 1.60 -13.86
CA PRO A 70 13.60 1.38 -14.49
C PRO A 70 12.47 1.68 -13.51
N VAL A 71 11.34 2.15 -14.05
CA VAL A 71 10.09 2.12 -13.29
C VAL A 71 9.56 0.70 -13.32
N GLN A 72 9.66 0.02 -12.19
CA GLN A 72 9.26 -1.37 -12.06
C GLN A 72 7.75 -1.44 -11.84
N ARG A 73 7.03 -1.98 -12.82
CA ARG A 73 5.57 -2.11 -12.82
C ARG A 73 5.18 -3.56 -12.89
N PHE A 74 4.26 -3.97 -12.04
CA PHE A 74 3.66 -5.30 -12.07
C PHE A 74 2.30 -5.26 -11.39
N LYS A 75 1.54 -6.32 -11.59
CA LYS A 75 0.21 -6.48 -11.00
C LYS A 75 0.02 -7.87 -10.43
N PHE A 76 -0.86 -7.97 -9.44
CA PHE A 76 -1.49 -9.21 -9.04
C PHE A 76 -2.91 -9.21 -9.59
N GLU A 77 -3.31 -10.30 -10.22
CA GLU A 77 -4.68 -10.53 -10.68
C GLU A 77 -5.25 -11.77 -10.00
N LEU A 78 -6.47 -11.66 -9.49
CA LEU A 78 -7.19 -12.77 -8.89
C LEU A 78 -7.71 -13.69 -10.00
N ASP A 79 -7.18 -14.91 -10.07
CA ASP A 79 -7.73 -15.94 -10.94
C ASP A 79 -9.14 -16.33 -10.44
N GLN A 80 -10.15 -16.09 -11.26
CA GLN A 80 -11.55 -16.28 -10.86
C GLN A 80 -11.92 -17.76 -10.68
N THR A 81 -11.14 -18.68 -11.26
CA THR A 81 -11.37 -20.12 -11.15
C THR A 81 -10.74 -20.70 -9.89
N THR A 82 -9.45 -20.40 -9.68
CA THR A 82 -8.68 -20.96 -8.55
C THR A 82 -8.75 -20.12 -7.30
N LYS A 83 -9.23 -18.87 -7.40
CA LYS A 83 -9.23 -17.86 -6.33
C LYS A 83 -7.82 -17.53 -5.80
N ASN A 84 -6.79 -17.80 -6.59
CA ASN A 84 -5.43 -17.46 -6.27
C ASN A 84 -4.99 -16.17 -6.96
N TRP A 85 -4.19 -15.38 -6.28
CA TRP A 85 -3.53 -14.22 -6.87
C TRP A 85 -2.34 -14.66 -7.73
N VAL A 86 -2.26 -14.14 -8.95
CA VAL A 86 -1.18 -14.42 -9.91
C VAL A 86 -0.44 -13.13 -10.20
N ARG A 87 0.88 -13.11 -9.94
CA ARG A 87 1.74 -11.97 -10.26
C ARG A 87 2.07 -11.95 -11.75
N LYS A 88 1.87 -10.79 -12.40
CA LYS A 88 2.09 -10.58 -13.84
C LYS A 88 2.79 -9.25 -14.08
N ASP A 89 3.48 -9.13 -15.21
CA ASP A 89 3.85 -7.82 -15.73
C ASP A 89 2.62 -7.08 -16.30
N MET A 90 2.81 -5.86 -16.80
CA MET A 90 1.70 -5.06 -17.32
C MET A 90 1.11 -5.64 -18.63
N ASP A 91 1.90 -6.42 -19.38
CA ASP A 91 1.48 -7.11 -20.62
C ASP A 91 0.76 -8.44 -20.34
N GLY A 92 0.69 -8.88 -19.08
CA GLY A 92 -0.01 -10.08 -18.64
C GLY A 92 0.85 -11.34 -18.57
N LYS A 93 2.16 -11.26 -18.80
CA LYS A 93 3.09 -12.38 -18.61
C LYS A 93 3.27 -12.68 -17.13
N ILE A 94 3.18 -13.95 -16.75
CA ILE A 94 3.37 -14.40 -15.38
C ILE A 94 4.82 -14.16 -14.94
N LEU A 95 4.96 -13.48 -13.80
CA LEU A 95 6.22 -13.25 -13.13
C LEU A 95 6.42 -14.28 -12.02
N THR A 96 7.61 -14.86 -11.96
CA THR A 96 8.01 -15.83 -10.94
C THR A 96 8.96 -15.21 -9.92
N GLU A 97 9.45 -16.02 -8.98
CA GLU A 97 10.50 -15.61 -8.01
C GLU A 97 11.81 -15.20 -8.69
N SER A 98 12.06 -15.66 -9.95
CA SER A 98 13.22 -15.25 -10.75
C SER A 98 13.09 -13.84 -11.35
N SER A 99 11.98 -13.16 -11.12
CA SER A 99 11.73 -11.78 -11.57
C SER A 99 11.57 -10.86 -10.35
N PRO A 100 12.61 -10.64 -9.54
CA PRO A 100 12.52 -9.81 -8.34
C PRO A 100 12.37 -8.31 -8.70
N VAL A 101 11.87 -7.54 -7.76
CA VAL A 101 12.07 -6.09 -7.72
C VAL A 101 13.53 -5.84 -7.36
N VAL A 102 14.22 -5.04 -8.18
CA VAL A 102 15.65 -4.79 -8.04
C VAL A 102 15.88 -3.46 -7.35
N MET A 103 16.70 -3.49 -6.33
CA MET A 103 17.01 -2.31 -5.52
C MET A 103 18.52 -2.18 -5.26
N ILE A 104 18.94 -0.98 -4.85
CA ILE A 104 20.30 -0.63 -4.45
C ILE A 104 20.25 -0.15 -3.01
N GLU A 105 21.12 -0.69 -2.13
CA GLU A 105 21.21 -0.25 -0.75
C GLU A 105 21.48 1.25 -0.64
N GLY A 106 20.78 1.91 0.28
CA GLY A 106 20.91 3.36 0.53
C GLY A 106 20.19 4.25 -0.48
N ALA A 107 19.70 3.71 -1.60
CA ALA A 107 18.81 4.45 -2.50
C ALA A 107 17.37 4.48 -1.94
N HIS A 108 16.56 5.42 -2.41
CA HIS A 108 15.15 5.49 -2.08
C HIS A 108 14.28 5.03 -3.26
N TYR A 109 13.17 4.38 -2.95
CA TYR A 109 12.22 3.88 -3.94
C TYR A 109 10.81 4.26 -3.52
N ALA A 110 10.16 5.12 -4.31
CA ALA A 110 8.73 5.37 -4.14
C ALA A 110 7.93 4.16 -4.59
N MET A 111 6.90 3.81 -3.83
CA MET A 111 5.94 2.78 -4.18
C MET A 111 4.52 3.35 -4.17
N GLU A 112 3.77 3.05 -5.22
CA GLU A 112 2.34 3.29 -5.30
C GLU A 112 1.61 1.96 -5.50
N ILE A 113 0.50 1.78 -4.75
CA ILE A 113 -0.37 0.60 -4.82
C ILE A 113 -1.74 1.06 -5.29
N VAL A 114 -2.24 0.45 -6.37
CA VAL A 114 -3.54 0.77 -6.94
C VAL A 114 -4.42 -0.47 -6.98
N TYR A 115 -5.56 -0.40 -6.35
CA TYR A 115 -6.57 -1.45 -6.30
C TYR A 115 -7.64 -1.23 -7.35
N TYR A 116 -8.14 -2.33 -7.92
CA TYR A 116 -9.21 -2.35 -8.91
C TYR A 116 -10.25 -3.41 -8.57
N ASN A 117 -11.52 -3.07 -8.75
CA ASN A 117 -12.65 -3.97 -8.58
C ASN A 117 -12.80 -4.94 -9.77
N SER A 118 -13.86 -5.77 -9.75
CA SER A 118 -14.16 -6.75 -10.78
C SER A 118 -14.52 -6.15 -12.15
N LYS A 119 -14.89 -4.86 -12.18
CA LYS A 119 -15.18 -4.11 -13.41
C LYS A 119 -13.93 -3.42 -13.97
N GLY A 120 -12.78 -3.51 -13.28
CA GLY A 120 -11.56 -2.83 -13.64
C GLY A 120 -11.53 -1.35 -13.26
N GLU A 121 -12.43 -0.90 -12.40
CA GLU A 121 -12.49 0.46 -11.89
C GLU A 121 -11.52 0.61 -10.70
N ARG A 122 -10.81 1.75 -10.64
CA ARG A 122 -9.93 2.09 -9.52
C ARG A 122 -10.75 2.30 -8.25
N MET A 123 -10.36 1.64 -7.15
CA MET A 123 -11.11 1.65 -5.91
C MET A 123 -10.33 2.20 -4.69
N ASN A 124 -9.16 2.76 -4.86
CA ASN A 124 -8.37 3.32 -3.76
C ASN A 124 -9.14 4.33 -2.90
N HIS A 125 -10.05 5.10 -3.52
CA HIS A 125 -10.90 6.07 -2.84
C HIS A 125 -11.83 5.42 -1.78
N GLU A 126 -12.15 4.14 -1.92
CA GLU A 126 -12.95 3.43 -0.93
C GLU A 126 -12.19 3.30 0.38
N PHE A 127 -10.87 2.99 0.33
CA PHE A 127 -10.02 2.87 1.52
C PHE A 127 -9.68 4.20 2.19
N THR A 128 -9.79 5.33 1.47
CA THR A 128 -9.49 6.67 2.00
C THR A 128 -10.73 7.41 2.51
N SER A 129 -11.92 6.80 2.42
CA SER A 129 -13.12 7.38 2.98
C SER A 129 -13.01 7.54 4.51
N ALA A 130 -13.79 8.46 5.07
CA ALA A 130 -13.76 8.73 6.52
C ALA A 130 -14.07 7.50 7.38
N GLN A 131 -14.83 6.54 6.86
CA GLN A 131 -15.17 5.29 7.53
C GLN A 131 -14.08 4.22 7.38
N MET A 132 -13.40 4.16 6.23
CA MET A 132 -12.47 3.08 5.90
C MET A 132 -11.02 3.41 6.26
N LEU A 133 -10.62 4.66 6.16
CA LEU A 133 -9.26 5.07 6.49
C LEU A 133 -8.83 4.69 7.93
N PRO A 134 -9.67 4.79 8.98
CA PRO A 134 -9.30 4.39 10.34
C PRO A 134 -9.13 2.89 10.55
N ILE A 135 -9.60 2.06 9.61
CA ILE A 135 -9.62 0.60 9.78
C ILE A 135 -8.76 -0.15 8.74
N HIS A 136 -8.07 0.58 7.84
CA HIS A 136 -7.17 -0.04 6.86
C HIS A 136 -5.73 0.43 7.04
N GLN A 137 -4.78 -0.52 6.92
CA GLN A 137 -3.35 -0.25 6.89
C GLN A 137 -2.59 -1.35 6.17
N HIS A 138 -1.65 -0.97 5.31
CA HIS A 138 -0.69 -1.91 4.75
C HIS A 138 0.44 -2.21 5.73
N PHE A 139 0.88 -3.46 5.70
CA PHE A 139 2.08 -3.92 6.37
C PHE A 139 3.02 -4.61 5.38
N PHE A 140 4.32 -4.48 5.64
CA PHE A 140 5.40 -4.95 4.78
C PHE A 140 6.34 -5.84 5.60
N GLU A 141 6.01 -7.15 5.69
CA GLU A 141 6.70 -8.09 6.57
C GLU A 141 7.73 -8.93 5.79
N VAL A 142 8.92 -9.10 6.34
CA VAL A 142 9.94 -10.04 5.85
C VAL A 142 10.27 -11.04 6.95
N LYS A 143 10.33 -12.34 6.60
CA LYS A 143 10.62 -13.41 7.56
C LYS A 143 12.09 -13.79 7.61
N SER A 144 12.72 -13.84 6.45
CA SER A 144 14.14 -14.19 6.28
C SER A 144 14.68 -13.58 5.00
N TYR A 145 15.98 -13.55 4.85
CA TYR A 145 16.66 -13.19 3.62
C TYR A 145 17.84 -14.14 3.36
N THR A 146 18.25 -14.23 2.11
CA THR A 146 19.48 -14.91 1.70
C THR A 146 20.52 -13.87 1.29
N ASP A 147 21.71 -13.93 1.85
CA ASP A 147 22.86 -13.16 1.36
C ASP A 147 23.33 -13.75 0.03
N THR A 148 23.30 -12.96 -1.04
CA THR A 148 23.58 -13.45 -2.40
C THR A 148 25.07 -13.71 -2.65
N LYS A 149 25.97 -13.23 -1.81
CA LYS A 149 27.42 -13.51 -1.90
C LYS A 149 27.81 -14.77 -1.15
N THR A 150 27.26 -14.96 0.05
CA THR A 150 27.62 -16.10 0.91
C THR A 150 26.65 -17.27 0.80
N GLN A 151 25.47 -17.08 0.21
CA GLN A 151 24.35 -18.02 0.13
C GLN A 151 23.81 -18.43 1.51
N GLN A 152 24.07 -17.64 2.53
CA GLN A 152 23.58 -17.89 3.89
C GLN A 152 22.21 -17.27 4.09
N GLU A 153 21.31 -18.01 4.73
CA GLU A 153 20.01 -17.52 5.18
C GLU A 153 20.11 -16.90 6.57
N SER A 154 19.36 -15.83 6.81
CA SER A 154 19.25 -15.17 8.11
C SER A 154 17.81 -14.72 8.38
N THR A 155 17.41 -14.77 9.65
CA THR A 155 16.13 -14.26 10.16
C THR A 155 16.25 -12.89 10.81
N ASP A 156 17.47 -12.31 10.88
CA ASP A 156 17.67 -10.93 11.33
C ASP A 156 17.27 -9.95 10.22
N THR A 157 16.01 -9.58 10.22
CA THR A 157 15.39 -8.76 9.17
C THR A 157 15.28 -7.28 9.53
N ALA A 158 15.73 -6.88 10.73
CA ALA A 158 15.49 -5.54 11.26
C ALA A 158 16.10 -4.41 10.41
N SER A 159 17.23 -4.70 9.75
CA SER A 159 17.98 -3.73 8.94
C SER A 159 17.76 -3.84 7.43
N LEU A 160 16.85 -4.72 6.96
CA LEU A 160 16.68 -4.96 5.53
C LEU A 160 16.17 -3.76 4.76
N PHE A 161 15.24 -3.02 5.35
CA PHE A 161 14.71 -1.78 4.76
C PHE A 161 13.95 -0.97 5.79
N THR A 162 13.74 0.30 5.47
CA THR A 162 12.77 1.17 6.13
C THR A 162 11.62 1.49 5.17
N TYR A 163 10.46 1.85 5.72
CA TYR A 163 9.31 2.31 4.94
C TYR A 163 8.69 3.53 5.60
N THR A 164 8.37 4.52 4.78
CA THR A 164 7.69 5.74 5.23
C THR A 164 6.37 5.87 4.49
N TYR A 165 5.26 5.93 5.21
CA TYR A 165 3.93 6.19 4.66
C TYR A 165 3.85 7.61 4.11
N ARG A 166 3.30 7.74 2.88
CA ARG A 166 3.18 9.03 2.18
C ARG A 166 1.83 9.14 1.47
N ASP A 167 0.80 8.56 2.06
CA ASP A 167 -0.57 8.67 1.55
C ASP A 167 -0.99 10.13 1.39
N THR A 168 -1.81 10.43 0.40
CA THR A 168 -2.17 11.80 0.04
C THR A 168 -3.69 11.99 0.03
N ASP A 169 -4.12 13.23 0.27
CA ASP A 169 -5.49 13.67 0.07
C ASP A 169 -5.47 14.87 -0.91
N PRO A 170 -6.14 14.81 -2.06
CA PRO A 170 -6.87 13.65 -2.62
C PRO A 170 -5.95 12.47 -2.97
N GLU A 171 -6.45 11.25 -2.75
CA GLU A 171 -5.69 10.03 -3.00
C GLU A 171 -5.30 9.88 -4.48
N GLN A 172 -6.19 10.17 -5.37
CA GLN A 172 -6.03 9.96 -6.81
C GLN A 172 -5.08 10.95 -7.50
N VAL A 173 -4.57 11.95 -6.79
CA VAL A 173 -3.62 12.89 -7.38
C VAL A 173 -2.33 12.14 -7.68
N PRO A 174 -1.92 12.04 -8.95
CA PRO A 174 -0.65 11.42 -9.31
C PRO A 174 0.49 12.13 -8.60
N ILE A 175 1.41 11.37 -8.08
CA ILE A 175 2.53 11.92 -7.34
C ILE A 175 3.46 12.72 -8.26
N GLY A 176 3.35 12.52 -9.57
CA GLY A 176 4.18 13.16 -10.57
C GLY A 176 3.85 14.62 -10.90
N ASP A 177 2.61 15.07 -10.62
CA ASP A 177 2.14 16.34 -11.17
C ASP A 177 2.47 17.57 -10.32
N LEU A 178 3.51 17.48 -9.40
CA LEU A 178 3.18 18.23 -8.42
C LEU A 178 3.96 18.95 -7.50
N ILE A 179 5.12 19.34 -7.87
CA ILE A 179 5.72 20.46 -7.21
C ILE A 179 6.03 21.56 -8.23
N ASP A 180 5.05 21.99 -8.90
CA ASP A 180 4.83 23.41 -9.03
C ASP A 180 4.47 23.92 -7.62
N GLU A 181 5.30 24.74 -7.00
CA GLU A 181 5.03 25.36 -5.70
C GLU A 181 3.66 26.03 -5.66
N LYS A 182 3.15 26.48 -6.82
CA LYS A 182 1.82 27.04 -7.02
C LYS A 182 0.68 26.01 -6.87
N ASN A 183 0.96 24.72 -6.99
CA ASN A 183 -0.01 23.63 -6.85
C ASN A 183 0.17 22.79 -5.59
N SER A 184 1.21 23.05 -4.78
CA SER A 184 1.51 22.33 -3.53
C SER A 184 0.40 22.45 -2.49
N THR A 185 -0.48 23.45 -2.59
CA THR A 185 -1.63 23.66 -1.71
C THR A 185 -2.82 22.75 -2.04
N LYS A 186 -2.80 22.03 -3.16
CA LYS A 186 -3.91 21.18 -3.59
C LYS A 186 -3.86 19.76 -3.02
N ARG A 187 -2.80 19.40 -2.35
CA ARG A 187 -2.57 18.07 -1.81
C ARG A 187 -1.95 18.12 -0.42
N SER A 188 -2.50 17.33 0.50
CA SER A 188 -1.89 17.08 1.81
C SER A 188 -1.33 15.65 1.86
N VAL A 189 -0.31 15.44 2.70
CA VAL A 189 0.16 14.10 3.06
C VAL A 189 -0.51 13.71 4.37
N LEU A 190 -1.10 12.52 4.39
CA LEU A 190 -1.76 11.97 5.57
C LEU A 190 -0.71 11.39 6.52
N THR A 191 -0.18 12.21 7.42
CA THR A 191 0.80 11.76 8.42
C THR A 191 0.15 11.11 9.62
N ASP A 192 -1.09 11.48 9.92
CA ASP A 192 -1.79 11.12 11.15
C ASP A 192 -2.66 9.87 11.01
N ASN A 193 -2.68 9.28 9.82
CA ASN A 193 -3.51 8.12 9.55
C ASN A 193 -2.92 7.24 8.42
N PRO A 194 -1.81 6.53 8.66
CA PRO A 194 -1.09 5.77 7.65
C PRO A 194 -1.97 4.68 7.06
N LEU A 195 -2.05 4.63 5.72
CA LEU A 195 -2.75 3.60 4.97
C LEU A 195 -1.77 2.74 4.16
N GLY A 196 -0.80 3.36 3.48
CA GLY A 196 0.26 2.69 2.73
C GLY A 196 -0.07 2.41 1.27
N LEU A 197 -1.03 3.13 0.68
CA LEU A 197 -1.20 3.15 -0.78
C LEU A 197 -0.03 3.83 -1.47
N LYS A 198 0.63 4.74 -0.76
CA LYS A 198 1.81 5.47 -1.20
C LYS A 198 2.84 5.54 -0.10
N GLY A 199 4.10 5.34 -0.47
CA GLY A 199 5.20 5.41 0.46
C GLY A 199 6.55 5.24 -0.24
N TYR A 200 7.63 5.35 0.51
CA TYR A 200 8.93 5.04 -0.02
C TYR A 200 9.72 4.10 0.88
N PHE A 201 10.47 3.23 0.20
CA PHE A 201 11.42 2.31 0.80
C PHE A 201 12.85 2.86 0.74
N ALA A 202 13.64 2.55 1.76
CA ALA A 202 15.09 2.66 1.70
C ALA A 202 15.69 1.29 2.08
N PRO A 203 16.19 0.51 1.09
CA PRO A 203 16.91 -0.75 1.37
C PRO A 203 18.15 -0.49 2.22
N GLY A 204 18.31 -1.25 3.31
CA GLY A 204 19.37 -1.06 4.29
C GLY A 204 20.46 -2.15 4.26
N LYS A 205 20.36 -3.13 3.35
CA LYS A 205 21.33 -4.22 3.25
C LYS A 205 21.59 -4.64 1.81
N ALA A 206 22.82 -4.41 1.35
CA ALA A 206 23.28 -4.88 0.04
C ALA A 206 23.35 -6.41 -0.03
N TYR A 207 23.27 -6.93 -1.23
CA TYR A 207 23.40 -8.36 -1.54
C TYR A 207 22.37 -9.25 -0.83
N ALA A 208 21.20 -8.70 -0.51
CA ALA A 208 20.11 -9.42 0.12
C ALA A 208 19.03 -9.78 -0.91
N LYS A 209 18.54 -11.03 -0.82
CA LYS A 209 17.36 -11.50 -1.55
C LYS A 209 16.31 -11.94 -0.53
N TYR A 210 15.09 -11.42 -0.64
CA TYR A 210 14.00 -11.70 0.30
C TYR A 210 12.63 -11.47 -0.34
N ASP A 211 11.59 -12.01 0.31
CA ASP A 211 10.21 -11.73 -0.04
C ASP A 211 9.64 -10.70 0.93
N ILE A 212 9.13 -9.58 0.44
CA ILE A 212 8.27 -8.70 1.21
C ILE A 212 6.84 -9.22 1.09
N ARG A 213 6.22 -9.59 2.21
CA ARG A 213 4.77 -9.82 2.26
C ARG A 213 4.09 -8.48 2.44
N VAL A 214 3.37 -8.05 1.41
CA VAL A 214 2.50 -6.87 1.46
C VAL A 214 1.11 -7.32 1.82
N SER A 215 0.56 -6.81 2.92
CA SER A 215 -0.79 -7.15 3.38
C SER A 215 -1.59 -5.90 3.69
N LEU A 216 -2.78 -5.75 3.09
CA LEU A 216 -3.77 -4.74 3.49
C LEU A 216 -4.66 -5.33 4.57
N PHE A 217 -4.50 -4.85 5.80
CA PHE A 217 -5.34 -5.25 6.92
C PHE A 217 -6.62 -4.43 6.94
N HIS A 218 -7.71 -5.12 7.19
CA HIS A 218 -9.03 -4.58 7.48
C HIS A 218 -9.40 -4.90 8.92
N VAL A 219 -9.51 -3.89 9.76
CA VAL A 219 -9.82 -4.05 11.19
C VAL A 219 -11.32 -4.23 11.38
N LEU A 220 -11.73 -5.40 11.85
CA LEU A 220 -13.15 -5.73 12.07
C LEU A 220 -13.71 -5.17 13.38
N ARG A 221 -12.86 -4.86 14.36
CA ARG A 221 -13.28 -4.33 15.67
C ARG A 221 -12.36 -3.23 16.13
N GLY A 222 -12.89 -2.02 16.29
CA GLY A 222 -12.14 -0.83 16.67
C GLY A 222 -11.46 -0.17 15.48
N THR A 223 -10.25 0.33 15.68
CA THR A 223 -9.46 1.01 14.64
C THR A 223 -8.06 0.40 14.54
N LYS A 224 -7.28 0.79 13.55
CA LYS A 224 -5.87 0.38 13.37
C LYS A 224 -4.92 0.96 14.43
N ASN A 225 -5.40 1.81 15.32
CA ASN A 225 -4.58 2.39 16.38
C ASN A 225 -4.10 1.31 17.36
N LYS A 226 -2.84 1.40 17.75
CA LYS A 226 -2.23 0.52 18.74
C LYS A 226 -2.85 0.75 20.11
N ASN A 227 -3.25 -0.32 20.80
CA ASN A 227 -3.91 -0.25 22.12
C ASN A 227 -5.12 0.70 22.17
N ASN A 228 -5.80 0.96 21.02
CA ASN A 228 -6.87 1.95 20.89
C ASN A 228 -6.45 3.39 21.27
N GLN A 229 -5.16 3.70 21.27
CA GLN A 229 -4.64 5.05 21.52
C GLN A 229 -4.58 5.82 20.21
N GLN A 230 -5.38 6.88 20.12
CA GLN A 230 -5.45 7.72 18.93
C GLN A 230 -4.07 8.27 18.56
N GLY A 231 -3.66 8.11 17.28
CA GLY A 231 -2.38 8.58 16.76
C GLY A 231 -1.21 7.65 17.01
N GLU A 232 -1.40 6.55 17.75
CA GLU A 232 -0.38 5.50 17.87
C GLU A 232 -0.65 4.38 16.89
N PHE A 233 0.35 4.04 16.07
CA PHE A 233 0.22 3.00 15.04
C PHE A 233 1.26 1.91 15.24
N TYR A 234 0.96 0.74 14.69
CA TYR A 234 1.94 -0.35 14.60
C TYR A 234 3.02 0.02 13.58
N ALA A 235 4.24 -0.47 13.80
CA ALA A 235 5.31 -0.32 12.81
C ALA A 235 4.92 -1.00 11.50
N PHE A 236 5.37 -0.43 10.39
CA PHE A 236 5.05 -0.90 9.04
C PHE A 236 5.32 -2.39 8.79
N ASN A 237 6.26 -2.98 9.53
CA ASN A 237 6.69 -4.37 9.42
C ASN A 237 6.27 -5.27 10.60
N ALA A 238 5.50 -4.73 11.56
CA ALA A 238 5.13 -5.46 12.78
C ALA A 238 3.69 -5.12 13.22
N PRO A 239 2.66 -5.70 12.57
CA PRO A 239 1.26 -5.41 12.88
C PRO A 239 0.82 -5.83 14.29
N GLY A 240 1.62 -6.64 14.98
CA GLY A 240 1.29 -7.13 16.32
C GLY A 240 0.15 -8.15 16.34
N ASP A 241 0.17 -9.04 17.34
CA ASP A 241 -0.82 -10.13 17.45
C ASP A 241 -2.21 -9.61 17.80
N GLU A 242 -2.30 -8.53 18.57
CA GLU A 242 -3.58 -7.88 18.91
C GLU A 242 -4.29 -7.37 17.66
N LEU A 243 -3.58 -6.67 16.77
CA LEU A 243 -4.17 -6.19 15.52
C LEU A 243 -4.57 -7.37 14.60
N LYS A 244 -3.69 -8.37 14.49
CA LYS A 244 -3.97 -9.60 13.71
C LYS A 244 -5.23 -10.32 14.19
N ALA A 245 -5.44 -10.41 15.49
CA ALA A 245 -6.59 -11.11 16.09
C ALA A 245 -7.93 -10.43 15.82
N ARG A 246 -7.94 -9.13 15.56
CA ARG A 246 -9.15 -8.33 15.31
C ARG A 246 -9.30 -7.83 13.88
N SER A 247 -8.49 -8.35 12.97
CA SER A 247 -8.46 -7.96 11.56
C SER A 247 -8.63 -9.15 10.63
N THR A 248 -9.05 -8.87 9.41
CA THR A 248 -8.88 -9.73 8.24
C THR A 248 -7.92 -9.06 7.27
N THR A 249 -7.65 -9.67 6.13
CA THR A 249 -6.84 -9.08 5.07
C THR A 249 -7.63 -9.05 3.77
N ASP A 250 -7.64 -7.90 3.10
CA ASP A 250 -8.24 -7.73 1.78
C ASP A 250 -7.26 -8.13 0.67
N PHE A 251 -5.98 -8.02 0.98
CA PHE A 251 -4.89 -8.42 0.10
C PHE A 251 -3.70 -8.91 0.93
N SER A 252 -3.05 -10.00 0.50
CA SER A 252 -1.80 -10.45 1.11
C SER A 252 -0.99 -11.27 0.10
N GLN A 253 0.08 -10.68 -0.45
CA GLN A 253 0.94 -11.33 -1.43
C GLN A 253 2.41 -11.05 -1.17
N LYS A 254 3.27 -11.91 -1.68
CA LYS A 254 4.72 -11.79 -1.61
C LYS A 254 5.28 -11.12 -2.86
N ILE A 255 6.21 -10.20 -2.65
CA ILE A 255 6.98 -9.54 -3.69
C ILE A 255 8.44 -9.92 -3.49
N PRO A 256 9.06 -10.68 -4.40
CA PRO A 256 10.48 -10.97 -4.32
C PRO A 256 11.29 -9.70 -4.59
N VAL A 257 12.28 -9.45 -3.75
CA VAL A 257 13.20 -8.32 -3.82
C VAL A 257 14.62 -8.81 -3.86
N GLN A 258 15.46 -8.15 -4.66
CA GLN A 258 16.90 -8.34 -4.69
C GLN A 258 17.61 -7.00 -4.58
N VAL A 259 18.46 -6.85 -3.58
CA VAL A 259 19.35 -5.70 -3.41
C VAL A 259 20.71 -6.07 -3.98
N ILE A 260 21.07 -5.47 -5.13
CA ILE A 260 22.22 -5.94 -5.93
C ILE A 260 23.56 -5.37 -5.49
N THR A 261 23.58 -4.17 -4.91
CA THR A 261 24.80 -3.48 -4.47
C THR A 261 24.47 -2.38 -3.47
N SER A 262 25.49 -1.76 -2.88
CA SER A 262 25.34 -0.51 -2.12
C SER A 262 25.71 0.69 -2.97
N ILE A 263 25.17 1.85 -2.59
CA ILE A 263 25.53 3.12 -3.22
C ILE A 263 27.02 3.40 -2.97
N SER A 264 27.67 4.05 -3.95
CA SER A 264 29.08 4.43 -3.81
C SER A 264 29.27 5.48 -2.72
N SER A 265 30.23 5.24 -1.82
CA SER A 265 30.66 6.19 -0.80
C SER A 265 31.61 7.28 -1.34
N GLY A 266 31.99 7.22 -2.62
CA GLY A 266 32.79 8.22 -3.32
C GLY A 266 34.28 7.89 -3.44
N GLY A 267 34.79 6.81 -2.88
CA GLY A 267 36.15 6.30 -3.12
C GLY A 267 36.26 5.69 -4.53
N GLU A 268 37.46 5.76 -5.14
CA GLU A 268 37.68 5.28 -6.51
C GLU A 268 37.36 3.78 -6.67
N GLU A 269 37.84 2.96 -5.75
CA GLU A 269 37.59 1.52 -5.73
C GLU A 269 36.11 1.20 -5.49
N ASP A 270 35.47 1.90 -4.58
CA ASP A 270 34.04 1.72 -4.28
C ASP A 270 33.15 2.14 -5.46
N THR A 271 33.53 3.24 -6.13
CA THR A 271 32.84 3.69 -7.34
C THR A 271 33.00 2.70 -8.49
N ALA A 272 34.19 2.16 -8.68
CA ALA A 272 34.46 1.15 -9.71
C ALA A 272 33.67 -0.15 -9.42
N ARG A 273 33.66 -0.60 -8.17
CA ARG A 273 32.83 -1.74 -7.73
C ARG A 273 31.35 -1.49 -8.00
N TYR A 274 30.85 -0.35 -7.60
CA TYR A 274 29.43 0.04 -7.78
C TYR A 274 29.01 0.01 -9.27
N TYR A 275 29.82 0.61 -10.16
CA TYR A 275 29.54 0.57 -11.59
C TYR A 275 29.61 -0.84 -12.15
N LYS A 276 30.61 -1.62 -11.71
CA LYS A 276 30.76 -3.00 -12.16
C LYS A 276 29.60 -3.88 -11.76
N GLU A 277 29.14 -3.83 -10.52
CA GLU A 277 28.03 -4.67 -10.03
C GLU A 277 26.71 -4.34 -10.72
N ILE A 278 26.43 -3.06 -10.99
CA ILE A 278 25.27 -2.67 -11.78
C ILE A 278 25.41 -3.14 -13.23
N ALA A 279 26.60 -2.96 -13.82
CA ALA A 279 26.89 -3.38 -15.19
C ALA A 279 26.69 -4.89 -15.36
N ASP A 280 27.23 -5.69 -14.46
CA ASP A 280 27.10 -7.15 -14.46
C ASP A 280 25.62 -7.57 -14.37
N TYR A 281 24.85 -6.90 -13.50
CA TYR A 281 23.43 -7.22 -13.33
C TYR A 281 22.58 -6.92 -14.59
N TYR A 282 22.80 -5.77 -15.23
CA TYR A 282 22.04 -5.35 -16.39
C TYR A 282 22.64 -5.78 -17.75
N GLY A 283 23.80 -6.45 -17.76
CA GLY A 283 24.47 -6.90 -18.97
C GLY A 283 24.99 -5.78 -19.86
N ILE A 284 25.44 -4.67 -19.25
CA ILE A 284 26.02 -3.50 -19.91
C ILE A 284 27.47 -3.26 -19.44
N THR A 285 28.14 -2.23 -19.94
CA THR A 285 29.49 -1.91 -19.48
C THR A 285 29.50 -0.91 -18.33
N PRO A 286 30.55 -0.91 -17.46
CA PRO A 286 30.67 0.09 -16.40
C PRO A 286 30.69 1.54 -16.89
N GLU A 287 31.28 1.78 -18.08
CA GLU A 287 31.28 3.10 -18.73
C GLU A 287 29.86 3.54 -19.11
N ARG A 288 29.01 2.59 -19.57
CA ARG A 288 27.61 2.89 -19.85
C ARG A 288 26.83 3.17 -18.57
N VAL A 289 27.09 2.46 -17.48
CA VAL A 289 26.52 2.78 -16.15
C VAL A 289 26.87 4.19 -15.74
N LYS A 290 28.15 4.58 -15.83
CA LYS A 290 28.62 5.94 -15.53
C LYS A 290 27.89 6.97 -16.39
N ALA A 291 27.82 6.76 -17.69
CA ALA A 291 27.14 7.67 -18.60
C ALA A 291 25.67 7.86 -18.24
N LEU A 292 24.94 6.79 -17.89
CA LEU A 292 23.54 6.86 -17.48
C LEU A 292 23.35 7.63 -16.17
N ILE A 293 24.28 7.50 -15.22
CA ILE A 293 24.26 8.26 -13.97
C ILE A 293 24.53 9.76 -14.24
N ASP A 294 25.49 10.07 -15.09
CA ASP A 294 25.80 11.44 -15.48
C ASP A 294 24.60 12.07 -16.23
N GLU A 295 24.00 11.35 -17.20
CA GLU A 295 22.76 11.76 -17.88
C GLU A 295 21.62 12.03 -16.89
N ALA A 296 21.46 11.19 -15.87
CA ALA A 296 20.42 11.36 -14.84
C ALA A 296 20.67 12.62 -14.00
N ARG A 297 21.94 12.91 -13.67
CA ARG A 297 22.32 14.12 -12.95
C ARG A 297 22.04 15.38 -13.75
N ASP A 298 22.34 15.38 -15.05
CA ASP A 298 22.10 16.52 -15.95
C ASP A 298 20.61 16.76 -16.18
N LYS A 299 19.77 15.72 -16.08
CA LYS A 299 18.31 15.78 -16.23
C LYS A 299 17.55 15.89 -14.92
N HIS A 300 18.26 16.05 -13.81
CA HIS A 300 17.66 16.07 -12.48
C HIS A 300 16.48 17.04 -12.37
N ASP A 301 16.64 18.28 -12.87
CA ASP A 301 15.59 19.30 -12.79
C ASP A 301 14.41 19.06 -13.75
N SER A 302 14.57 18.15 -14.71
CA SER A 302 13.51 17.75 -15.64
C SER A 302 12.72 16.53 -15.20
N ALA A 303 13.12 15.87 -14.13
CA ALA A 303 12.38 14.76 -13.58
C ALA A 303 11.07 15.24 -12.95
N THR A 304 9.96 14.66 -13.39
CA THR A 304 8.62 15.16 -13.10
C THR A 304 7.90 14.40 -12.00
N TYR A 305 8.54 13.37 -11.43
CA TYR A 305 7.91 12.55 -10.41
C TYR A 305 8.31 12.98 -9.00
N TRP A 306 7.33 13.42 -8.20
CA TRP A 306 7.51 13.80 -6.80
C TRP A 306 6.50 13.11 -5.87
N MET A 307 6.90 12.84 -4.62
CA MET A 307 6.03 12.23 -3.61
C MET A 307 6.15 12.95 -2.26
#